data_970fcbe240f0a3eefa6567874d9f2144
#
_entry.id   970fcbe240f0a3eefa6567874d9f2144
#
_cell.length_a   1.000
_cell.length_b   1.000
_cell.length_c   1.000
_cell.angle_alpha   90.00
_cell.angle_beta   90.00
_cell.angle_gamma   90.00
#
_symmetry.space_group_name_H-M   'P 1'
#
loop_
_entity.id
_entity.type
_entity.pdbx_description
1 polymer ?
#
loop_
_entity_poly.entity_id
_entity_poly.type
_entity_poly.pdbx_seq_one_letter_code
_entity_poly.pdbx_strand_id
1 'polypeptide(L)' 'MNVVANVPVIDLTAQNLVSSVLSKFRAGDTISTRAALDAIRRMDPTCIDSDDDLVERIVMAAIGKTMAVVFDHRSR' A
#
# COMPACT_ATOMS: atom_id res chain seq x y z
N MET A 1 19.92 16.17 -20.09
CA MET A 1 19.60 15.79 -19.75
C MET A 1 19.01 15.33 -19.20
N ASN A 2 18.88 14.90 -19.22
CA ASN A 2 18.40 14.31 -18.84
C ASN A 2 17.98 13.76 -18.10
N VAL A 3 17.91 13.58 -17.85
CA VAL A 3 17.54 12.98 -17.28
C VAL A 3 16.99 12.50 -16.62
N VAL A 4 16.73 12.28 -16.48
CA VAL A 4 16.13 11.87 -16.04
C VAL A 4 15.62 11.07 -15.80
N ALA A 5 15.73 10.92 -16.00
CA ALA A 5 14.90 10.09 -16.05
C ALA A 5 15.09 8.92 -15.45
N ASN A 6 15.47 8.70 -14.96
CA ASN A 6 15.59 7.66 -14.40
C ASN A 6 14.96 7.53 -13.29
N VAL A 7 14.01 7.84 -13.24
CA VAL A 7 13.21 7.69 -12.21
C VAL A 7 13.13 6.31 -11.83
N PRO A 8 13.22 5.98 -10.62
CA PRO A 8 13.17 4.61 -10.17
C PRO A 8 11.79 4.10 -10.28
N VAL A 9 11.41 3.78 -11.45
CA VAL A 9 10.11 3.27 -11.69
C VAL A 9 9.85 2.03 -10.91
N ILE A 10 10.84 1.25 -10.66
CA ILE A 10 10.67 0.01 -9.97
C ILE A 10 10.15 0.18 -8.60
N ASP A 11 10.67 1.15 -7.89
CA ASP A 11 10.22 1.38 -6.54
C ASP A 11 8.83 1.88 -6.47
N LEU A 12 8.33 2.42 -7.57
CA LEU A 12 7.01 2.99 -7.56
C LEU A 12 5.93 1.96 -7.55
N THR A 13 6.23 0.71 -7.88
CA THR A 13 5.18 -0.28 -8.01
C THR A 13 4.41 -0.48 -6.72
N ALA A 14 5.09 -0.93 -5.67
CA ALA A 14 4.39 -1.16 -4.41
C ALA A 14 3.85 0.14 -3.85
N GLN A 15 4.62 1.21 -3.96
CA GLN A 15 4.18 2.49 -3.43
C GLN A 15 2.94 2.99 -4.15
N ASN A 16 2.88 2.82 -5.47
CA ASN A 16 1.72 3.23 -6.22
C ASN A 16 0.51 2.38 -5.90
N LEU A 17 0.70 1.08 -5.69
CA LEU A 17 -0.40 0.21 -5.34
C LEU A 17 -0.98 0.62 -4.00
N VAL A 18 -0.12 0.85 -3.02
CA VAL A 18 -0.57 1.28 -1.71
C VAL A 18 -1.30 2.61 -1.82
N SER A 19 -0.74 3.55 -2.57
CA SER A 19 -1.37 4.85 -2.73
C SER A 19 -2.73 4.73 -3.41
N SER A 20 -2.83 3.86 -4.40
CA SER A 20 -4.11 3.66 -5.08
C SER A 20 -5.16 3.12 -4.14
N VAL A 21 -4.78 2.13 -3.32
CA VAL A 21 -5.73 1.56 -2.37
C VAL A 21 -6.18 2.61 -1.38
N LEU A 22 -5.23 3.39 -0.87
CA LEU A 22 -5.55 4.36 0.17
C LEU A 22 -6.21 5.62 -0.37
N SER A 23 -6.13 5.86 -1.67
CA SER A 23 -6.71 7.07 -2.23
C SER A 23 -8.22 7.11 -2.08
N LYS A 24 -8.84 5.96 -1.86
CA LYS A 24 -10.28 5.88 -1.67
C LYS A 24 -10.71 6.19 -0.26
N PHE A 25 -9.77 6.38 0.63
CA PHE A 25 -10.05 6.60 2.04
C PHE A 25 -9.78 8.05 2.41
N ARG A 26 -10.38 8.50 3.49
CA ARG A 26 -10.21 9.86 3.98
C ARG A 26 -9.64 9.82 5.38
N ALA A 27 -9.15 10.97 5.83
CA ALA A 27 -8.71 11.10 7.19
C ALA A 27 -9.83 10.68 8.13
N GLY A 28 -9.49 9.90 9.14
CA GLY A 28 -10.47 9.40 10.07
C GLY A 28 -11.09 8.07 9.70
N ASP A 29 -10.91 7.63 8.46
CA ASP A 29 -11.40 6.32 8.07
C ASP A 29 -10.58 5.22 8.70
N THR A 30 -11.13 4.01 8.69
CA THR A 30 -10.43 2.83 9.17
C THR A 30 -10.10 1.95 8.00
N ILE A 31 -8.88 1.45 7.95
CA ILE A 31 -8.47 0.55 6.88
C ILE A 31 -8.12 -0.81 7.47
N SER A 32 -8.59 -1.87 6.79
CA SER A 32 -8.27 -3.23 7.13
C SER A 32 -7.02 -3.64 6.36
N THR A 33 -6.00 -4.10 7.06
CA THR A 33 -4.78 -4.53 6.39
C THR A 33 -5.05 -5.71 5.47
N ARG A 34 -5.96 -6.59 5.87
CA ARG A 34 -6.31 -7.72 5.03
C ARG A 34 -6.96 -7.27 3.74
N ALA A 35 -7.92 -6.37 3.84
CA ALA A 35 -8.59 -5.88 2.64
C ALA A 35 -7.62 -5.12 1.74
N ALA A 36 -6.72 -4.36 2.34
CA ALA A 36 -5.73 -3.62 1.56
C ALA A 36 -4.79 -4.57 0.84
N LEU A 37 -4.32 -5.62 1.54
CA LEU A 37 -3.47 -6.61 0.90
C LEU A 37 -4.18 -7.30 -0.25
N ASP A 38 -5.42 -7.69 -0.04
CA ASP A 38 -6.20 -8.33 -1.08
C ASP A 38 -6.33 -7.43 -2.30
N ALA A 39 -6.58 -6.16 -2.07
CA ALA A 39 -6.70 -5.21 -3.18
C ALA A 39 -5.40 -5.09 -3.94
N ILE A 40 -4.27 -5.01 -3.24
CA ILE A 40 -2.98 -4.92 -3.88
C ILE A 40 -2.69 -6.17 -4.69
N ARG A 41 -2.97 -7.34 -4.12
CA ARG A 41 -2.72 -8.59 -4.83
C ARG A 41 -3.57 -8.73 -6.09
N ARG A 42 -4.77 -8.19 -6.05
CA ARG A 42 -5.60 -8.19 -7.25
C ARG A 42 -5.10 -7.25 -8.31
N MET A 43 -4.59 -6.11 -7.89
CA MET A 43 -4.08 -5.12 -8.84
C MET A 43 -2.79 -5.60 -9.49
N ASP A 44 -1.99 -6.35 -8.74
CA ASP A 44 -0.71 -6.83 -9.25
C ASP A 44 -0.43 -8.23 -8.72
N PRO A 45 -0.95 -9.25 -9.38
CA PRO A 45 -0.73 -10.62 -8.92
C PRO A 45 0.72 -11.06 -8.94
N THR A 46 1.56 -10.32 -9.67
CA THR A 46 2.97 -10.66 -9.74
C THR A 46 3.82 -9.92 -8.73
N CYS A 47 3.21 -9.16 -7.85
CA CYS A 47 3.94 -8.42 -6.84
C CYS A 47 4.70 -9.39 -5.95
N ILE A 48 6.00 -9.19 -5.85
CA ILE A 48 6.85 -10.10 -5.10
C ILE A 48 7.08 -9.64 -3.67
N ASP A 49 6.59 -8.49 -3.32
CA ASP A 49 6.76 -7.99 -1.95
C ASP A 49 6.00 -8.89 -0.99
N SER A 50 6.58 -9.11 0.17
CA SER A 50 5.93 -9.93 1.18
C SER A 50 4.76 -9.17 1.80
N ASP A 51 3.86 -9.93 2.42
CA ASP A 51 2.75 -9.30 3.12
C ASP A 51 3.25 -8.34 4.20
N ASP A 52 4.29 -8.73 4.92
CA ASP A 52 4.82 -7.86 5.97
C ASP A 52 5.32 -6.55 5.40
N ASP A 53 6.01 -6.58 4.28
CA ASP A 53 6.49 -5.36 3.64
C ASP A 53 5.33 -4.49 3.19
N LEU A 54 4.33 -5.10 2.58
CA LEU A 54 3.18 -4.34 2.12
C LEU A 54 2.40 -3.75 3.28
N VAL A 55 2.24 -4.52 4.35
CA VAL A 55 1.53 -4.01 5.52
C VAL A 55 2.27 -2.82 6.11
N GLU A 56 3.60 -2.89 6.17
CA GLU A 56 4.36 -1.77 6.69
C GLU A 56 4.11 -0.51 5.86
N ARG A 57 4.11 -0.64 4.54
CA ARG A 57 3.82 0.50 3.68
C ARG A 57 2.41 1.01 3.87
N ILE A 58 1.46 0.11 4.02
CA ILE A 58 0.07 0.49 4.25
C ILE A 58 -0.07 1.26 5.55
N VAL A 59 0.56 0.76 6.62
CA VAL A 59 0.47 1.42 7.91
C VAL A 59 1.09 2.80 7.86
N MET A 60 2.26 2.91 7.27
CA MET A 60 2.92 4.21 7.18
C MET A 60 2.08 5.22 6.42
N ALA A 61 1.51 4.78 5.31
CA ALA A 61 0.67 5.66 4.52
C ALA A 61 -0.62 6.03 5.25
N ALA A 62 -1.20 5.08 5.96
CA ALA A 62 -2.42 5.33 6.71
C ALA A 62 -2.17 6.34 7.83
N ILE A 63 -1.04 6.19 8.51
CA ILE A 63 -0.69 7.14 9.57
C ILE A 63 -0.54 8.52 8.98
N GLY A 64 0.08 8.62 7.83
CA GLY A 64 0.24 9.91 7.16
C GLY A 64 -1.08 10.55 6.78
N LYS A 65 -2.13 9.75 6.61
CA LYS A 65 -3.45 10.26 6.29
C LYS A 65 -4.35 10.33 7.52
N THR A 66 -3.81 10.09 8.69
CA THR A 66 -4.57 10.13 9.94
C THR A 66 -5.71 9.12 9.94
N MET A 67 -5.44 7.93 9.47
CA MET A 67 -6.40 6.84 9.43
C MET A 67 -6.13 5.86 10.55
N ALA A 68 -7.18 5.15 10.96
CA ALA A 68 -7.02 4.04 11.87
C ALA A 68 -6.70 2.77 11.08
N VAL A 69 -5.97 1.85 11.68
CA VAL A 69 -5.57 0.62 11.01
C VAL A 69 -6.00 -0.57 11.84
N VAL A 70 -6.68 -1.50 11.18
CA VAL A 70 -7.05 -2.76 11.81
C VAL A 70 -6.14 -3.84 11.24
N PHE A 71 -5.38 -4.48 12.12
CA PHE A 71 -4.42 -5.50 11.72
C PHE A 71 -5.09 -6.86 11.72
N ASP A 72 -5.83 -7.15 10.67
CA ASP A 72 -6.57 -8.40 10.56
C ASP A 72 -6.01 -9.33 9.49
N HIS A 73 -4.86 -8.98 8.91
CA HIS A 73 -4.31 -9.80 7.84
C HIS A 73 -3.74 -11.12 8.36
N ARG A 74 -3.52 -11.23 9.65
CA ARG A 74 -3.01 -12.45 10.23
C ARG A 74 -4.05 -13.22 11.01
N SER A 75 -5.30 -12.89 10.82
CA SER A 75 -6.31 -13.59 11.58
C SER A 75 -6.33 -15.04 11.16
N ARG A 76 -6.66 -15.89 12.08
CA ARG A 76 -6.66 -17.32 11.85
C ARG A 76 -7.98 -17.88 12.10
#